data_b44f872388897aa01fab15dee2f2e891
#
_entry.id   b44f872388897aa01fab15dee2f2e891
#
_cell.length_a   1.000
_cell.length_b   1.000
_cell.length_c   1.000
_cell.angle_alpha   90.00
_cell.angle_beta   90.00
_cell.angle_gamma   90.00
#
_symmetry.space_group_name_H-M   'P 1'
#
loop_
_entity.id
_entity.type
_entity.pdbx_description
1 polymer ?
#
loop_
_entity_poly.entity_id
_entity_poly.type
_entity_poly.pdbx_seq_one_letter_code
_entity_poly.pdbx_strand_id
1 'polypeptide(L)'
;SAWRLVAFLKSGLAARRGRADAAGLLHKEQPFVLGIPASELGEDFPGEETVLIQGIIDVYFEEDGELVVADYKTDAVTQAEELVNRYRVQLDYYARALEQLTRKRVKEKIIYSFALQREIVL
;
A
#
# COMPACT_ATOMS: atom_id res chain seq x y z
N SER A 1 3.36 20.89 -2.35
CA SER A 1 3.16 22.20 -1.73
C SER A 1 2.86 22.06 -0.24
N ALA A 2 3.05 23.15 0.49
CA ALA A 2 2.76 23.17 1.92
C ALA A 2 1.29 22.85 2.23
N TRP A 3 0.37 23.30 1.38
CA TRP A 3 -1.05 23.02 1.54
C TRP A 3 -1.39 21.54 1.42
N ARG A 4 -0.74 20.81 0.50
CA ARG A 4 -0.94 19.36 0.35
C ARG A 4 -0.45 18.61 1.57
N LEU A 5 0.68 19.03 2.14
CA LEU A 5 1.19 18.44 3.37
C LEU A 5 0.25 18.71 4.55
N VAL A 6 -0.27 19.93 4.68
CA VAL A 6 -1.22 20.27 5.73
C VAL A 6 -2.48 19.44 5.61
N ALA A 7 -3.03 19.28 4.40
CA ALA A 7 -4.19 18.44 4.16
C ALA A 7 -3.95 16.99 4.60
N PHE A 8 -2.77 16.44 4.29
CA PHE A 8 -2.39 15.11 4.74
C PHE A 8 -2.37 15.01 6.26
N LEU A 9 -1.72 15.96 6.93
CA LEU A 9 -1.59 15.94 8.39
C LEU A 9 -2.93 16.03 9.11
N LYS A 10 -3.96 16.56 8.45
CA LYS A 10 -5.33 16.62 8.96
C LYS A 10 -6.19 15.43 8.56
N SER A 11 -5.67 14.51 7.76
CA SER A 11 -6.43 13.38 7.24
C SER A 11 -6.71 12.33 8.32
N GLY A 12 -7.75 11.52 8.10
CA GLY A 12 -8.03 10.35 8.93
C GLY A 12 -6.89 9.34 8.92
N LEU A 13 -6.24 9.17 7.77
CA LEU A 13 -5.07 8.27 7.66
C LEU A 13 -3.93 8.75 8.57
N ALA A 14 -3.62 10.04 8.57
CA ALA A 14 -2.57 10.58 9.44
C ALA A 14 -2.89 10.35 10.91
N ALA A 15 -4.16 10.49 11.32
CA ALA A 15 -4.58 10.22 12.69
C ALA A 15 -4.42 8.74 13.06
N ARG A 16 -4.81 7.83 12.18
CA ARG A 16 -4.65 6.37 12.40
C ARG A 16 -3.17 5.98 12.47
N ARG A 17 -2.39 6.52 11.57
CA ARG A 17 -0.94 6.33 11.52
C ARG A 17 -0.29 6.82 12.81
N GLY A 18 -0.68 7.98 13.30
CA GLY A 18 -0.17 8.55 14.55
C GLY A 18 -0.49 7.69 15.77
N ARG A 19 -1.70 7.12 15.85
CA ARG A 19 -2.06 6.19 16.93
C ARG A 19 -1.21 4.92 16.89
N ALA A 20 -0.99 4.38 15.70
CA ALA A 20 -0.15 3.20 15.52
C ALA A 20 1.30 3.49 15.92
N ASP A 21 1.82 4.65 15.52
CA ASP A 21 3.18 5.07 15.86
C ASP A 21 3.35 5.19 17.38
N ALA A 22 2.41 5.81 18.06
CA ALA A 22 2.42 5.94 19.51
C ALA A 22 2.41 4.58 20.23
N ALA A 23 1.79 3.58 19.63
CA ALA A 23 1.72 2.21 20.15
C ALA A 23 2.91 1.32 19.73
N GLY A 24 3.85 1.84 18.94
CA GLY A 24 4.98 1.06 18.44
C GLY A 24 4.62 0.07 17.32
N LEU A 25 3.51 0.33 16.61
CA LEU A 25 2.96 -0.57 15.60
C LEU A 25 3.05 -0.02 14.17
N LEU A 26 3.82 1.05 13.98
CA LEU A 26 4.03 1.66 12.68
C LEU A 26 5.36 1.20 12.07
N HIS A 27 5.31 0.79 10.80
CA HIS A 27 6.49 0.39 10.03
C HIS A 27 6.55 1.20 8.75
N LYS A 28 7.72 1.73 8.44
CA LYS A 28 7.96 2.58 7.26
C LYS A 28 9.06 1.97 6.39
N GLU A 29 8.95 2.21 5.08
CA GLU A 29 9.99 1.84 4.13
C GLU A 29 10.37 0.36 4.26
N GLN A 30 9.36 -0.52 4.23
CA GLN A 30 9.54 -1.95 4.37
C GLN A 30 9.92 -2.58 3.04
N PRO A 31 11.17 -3.07 2.88
CA PRO A 31 11.54 -3.85 1.70
C PRO A 31 10.82 -5.19 1.69
N PHE A 32 10.49 -5.67 0.50
CA PHE A 32 9.92 -7.01 0.35
C PHE A 32 10.41 -7.70 -0.91
N VAL A 33 10.37 -9.02 -0.87
CA VAL A 33 10.52 -9.89 -2.03
C VAL A 33 9.37 -10.87 -1.99
N LEU A 34 8.60 -10.95 -3.07
CA LEU A 34 7.45 -11.83 -3.21
C LEU A 34 7.65 -12.75 -4.40
N GLY A 35 7.64 -14.07 -4.19
CA GLY A 35 7.66 -15.05 -5.28
C GLY A 35 6.25 -15.36 -5.73
N ILE A 36 5.98 -15.23 -7.02
CA ILE A 36 4.70 -15.60 -7.62
C ILE A 36 4.91 -16.53 -8.81
N PRO A 37 3.94 -17.42 -9.10
CA PRO A 37 4.01 -18.22 -10.33
C PRO A 37 3.98 -17.30 -11.56
N ALA A 38 4.82 -17.60 -12.55
CA ALA A 38 4.87 -16.82 -13.78
C ALA A 38 3.53 -16.77 -14.52
N SER A 39 2.72 -17.82 -14.38
CA SER A 39 1.38 -17.90 -14.97
C SER A 39 0.43 -16.79 -14.47
N GLU A 40 0.67 -16.22 -13.28
CA GLU A 40 -0.13 -15.08 -12.78
C GLU A 40 0.17 -13.78 -13.54
N LEU A 41 1.29 -13.70 -14.26
CA LEU A 41 1.69 -12.51 -15.01
C LEU A 41 1.10 -12.47 -16.41
N GLY A 42 0.60 -13.59 -16.93
CA GLY A 42 -0.03 -13.70 -18.23
C GLY A 42 0.07 -15.10 -18.80
N GLU A 43 -0.73 -15.36 -19.85
CA GLU A 43 -0.82 -16.68 -20.50
C GLU A 43 0.45 -17.09 -21.22
N ASP A 44 1.27 -16.09 -21.60
CA ASP A 44 2.49 -16.32 -22.38
C ASP A 44 3.69 -16.74 -21.53
N PHE A 45 3.52 -16.79 -20.20
CA PHE A 45 4.61 -17.15 -19.29
C PHE A 45 4.51 -18.63 -18.88
N PRO A 46 5.66 -19.33 -18.78
CA PRO A 46 5.68 -20.71 -18.29
C PRO A 46 5.13 -20.80 -16.87
N GLY A 47 4.11 -21.62 -16.64
CA GLY A 47 3.39 -21.70 -15.36
C GLY A 47 4.20 -22.20 -14.19
N GLU A 48 5.28 -22.94 -14.43
CA GLU A 48 6.08 -23.58 -13.38
C GLU A 48 7.21 -22.68 -12.86
N GLU A 49 7.53 -21.61 -13.57
CA GLU A 49 8.58 -20.70 -13.14
C GLU A 49 8.06 -19.76 -12.05
N THR A 50 8.93 -19.44 -11.09
CA THR A 50 8.66 -18.44 -10.07
C THR A 50 9.30 -17.12 -10.46
N VAL A 51 8.53 -16.05 -10.46
CA VAL A 51 9.01 -14.69 -10.68
C VAL A 51 9.08 -13.97 -9.36
N LEU A 52 10.18 -13.26 -9.12
CA LEU A 52 10.36 -12.47 -7.92
C LEU A 52 9.91 -11.03 -8.17
N ILE A 53 8.97 -10.59 -7.34
CA ILE A 53 8.54 -9.20 -7.30
C ILE A 53 9.23 -8.55 -6.11
N GLN A 54 9.92 -7.44 -6.36
CA GLN A 54 10.64 -6.71 -5.32
C GLN A 54 10.15 -5.28 -5.25
N GLY A 55 10.17 -4.72 -4.06
CA GLY A 55 9.82 -3.31 -3.86
C GLY A 55 10.00 -2.87 -2.43
N ILE A 56 9.54 -1.66 -2.17
CA ILE A 56 9.53 -1.05 -0.85
C ILE A 56 8.13 -0.54 -0.59
N ILE A 57 7.54 -0.97 0.52
CA ILE A 57 6.24 -0.51 0.99
C ILE A 57 6.45 0.78 1.78
N ASP A 58 5.76 1.86 1.42
CA ASP A 58 5.92 3.16 2.06
C ASP A 58 5.65 3.07 3.57
N VAL A 59 4.49 2.54 3.93
CA VAL A 59 4.07 2.43 5.31
C VAL A 59 3.03 1.33 5.49
N TYR A 60 3.12 0.62 6.60
CA TYR A 60 2.02 -0.21 7.08
C TYR A 60 1.96 -0.14 8.59
N PHE A 61 0.81 -0.40 9.14
CA PHE A 61 0.63 -0.38 10.59
C PHE A 61 -0.39 -1.42 11.03
N GLU A 62 -0.30 -1.79 12.29
CA GLU A 62 -1.25 -2.70 12.92
C GLU A 62 -2.35 -1.91 13.62
N GLU A 63 -3.58 -2.38 13.43
CA GLU A 63 -4.78 -1.79 14.01
C GLU A 63 -5.73 -2.93 14.30
N ASP A 64 -6.08 -3.10 15.57
CA ASP A 64 -6.96 -4.18 16.03
C ASP A 64 -6.48 -5.60 15.62
N GLY A 65 -5.18 -5.81 15.61
CA GLY A 65 -4.58 -7.10 15.27
C GLY A 65 -4.48 -7.39 13.78
N GLU A 66 -4.93 -6.49 12.93
CA GLU A 66 -4.85 -6.61 11.48
C GLU A 66 -4.01 -5.46 10.90
N LEU A 67 -3.64 -5.57 9.63
CA LEU A 67 -2.76 -4.61 8.99
C LEU A 67 -3.51 -3.65 8.06
N VAL A 68 -3.02 -2.42 8.02
CA VAL A 68 -3.37 -1.42 7.03
C VAL A 68 -2.10 -1.07 6.25
N VAL A 69 -2.13 -1.19 4.94
CA VAL A 69 -1.04 -0.75 4.08
C VAL A 69 -1.43 0.53 3.37
N ALA A 70 -0.52 1.48 3.33
CA ALA A 70 -0.76 2.75 2.68
C ALA A 70 0.40 3.12 1.77
N ASP A 71 0.07 3.79 0.68
CA ASP A 71 1.03 4.24 -0.31
C ASP A 71 0.71 5.69 -0.68
N TYR A 72 1.75 6.52 -0.74
CA TYR A 72 1.61 7.93 -1.03
C TYR A 72 1.86 8.19 -2.50
N LYS A 73 0.93 8.85 -3.19
CA LYS A 73 1.04 9.15 -4.62
C LYS A 73 0.95 10.65 -4.88
N THR A 74 1.89 11.14 -5.67
CA THR A 74 1.97 12.53 -6.10
C THR A 74 1.49 12.73 -7.54
N ASP A 75 1.05 11.66 -8.21
CA ASP A 75 0.57 11.70 -9.59
C ASP A 75 -0.47 12.80 -9.78
N ALA A 76 -0.32 13.56 -10.85
CA ALA A 76 -1.27 14.60 -11.25
C ALA A 76 -2.50 13.94 -11.87
N VAL A 77 -3.52 13.71 -11.07
CA VAL A 77 -4.78 13.07 -11.49
C VAL A 77 -5.96 13.96 -11.09
N THR A 78 -7.08 13.78 -11.78
CA THR A 78 -8.32 14.50 -11.51
C THR A 78 -9.39 13.63 -10.88
N GLN A 79 -9.24 12.31 -10.96
CA GLN A 79 -10.20 11.35 -10.42
C GLN A 79 -9.49 10.20 -9.70
N ALA A 80 -10.08 9.74 -8.61
CA ALA A 80 -9.55 8.64 -7.82
C ALA A 80 -9.36 7.35 -8.63
N GLU A 81 -10.28 7.09 -9.57
CA GLU A 81 -10.26 5.88 -10.39
C GLU A 81 -8.99 5.74 -11.22
N GLU A 82 -8.39 6.84 -11.64
CA GLU A 82 -7.12 6.82 -12.36
C GLU A 82 -6.02 6.18 -11.51
N LEU A 83 -5.98 6.48 -10.22
CA LEU A 83 -5.00 5.91 -9.30
C LEU A 83 -5.32 4.45 -8.99
N VAL A 84 -6.59 4.12 -8.80
CA VAL A 84 -7.02 2.74 -8.58
C VAL A 84 -6.59 1.84 -9.73
N ASN A 85 -6.87 2.24 -10.96
CA ASN A 85 -6.50 1.47 -12.15
C ASN A 85 -4.99 1.33 -12.32
N ARG A 86 -4.25 2.38 -11.98
CA ARG A 86 -2.80 2.42 -12.12
C ARG A 86 -2.07 1.58 -11.07
N TYR A 87 -2.58 1.52 -9.85
CA TYR A 87 -1.84 0.99 -8.69
C TYR A 87 -2.50 -0.17 -7.95
N ARG A 88 -3.66 -0.63 -8.35
CA ARG A 88 -4.33 -1.76 -7.68
C ARG A 88 -3.43 -2.98 -7.58
N VAL A 89 -2.79 -3.37 -8.67
CA VAL A 89 -1.92 -4.56 -8.70
C VAL A 89 -0.74 -4.39 -7.75
N GLN A 90 -0.14 -3.20 -7.71
CA GLN A 90 0.97 -2.91 -6.80
C GLN A 90 0.55 -3.09 -5.34
N LEU A 91 -0.60 -2.53 -4.95
CA LEU A 91 -1.09 -2.64 -3.57
C LEU A 91 -1.47 -4.08 -3.22
N ASP A 92 -1.98 -4.84 -4.17
CA ASP A 92 -2.28 -6.26 -3.98
C ASP A 92 -1.00 -7.05 -3.71
N TYR A 93 0.09 -6.77 -4.41
CA TYR A 93 1.37 -7.39 -4.14
C TYR A 93 1.92 -6.99 -2.76
N TYR A 94 1.78 -5.74 -2.38
CA TYR A 94 2.17 -5.29 -1.04
C TYR A 94 1.42 -6.07 0.04
N ALA A 95 0.12 -6.20 -0.10
CA ALA A 95 -0.71 -6.94 0.85
C ALA A 95 -0.27 -8.40 0.96
N ARG A 96 -0.05 -9.08 -0.17
CA ARG A 96 0.43 -10.47 -0.20
C ARG A 96 1.78 -10.61 0.52
N ALA A 97 2.71 -9.71 0.23
CA ALA A 97 4.04 -9.73 0.86
C ALA A 97 3.95 -9.54 2.38
N LEU A 98 3.12 -8.60 2.81
CA LEU A 98 2.92 -8.33 4.25
C LEU A 98 2.26 -9.51 4.97
N GLU A 99 1.28 -10.15 4.35
CA GLU A 99 0.63 -11.32 4.95
C GLU A 99 1.60 -12.49 5.08
N GLN A 100 2.49 -12.67 4.12
CA GLN A 100 3.54 -13.69 4.22
C GLN A 100 4.55 -13.34 5.32
N LEU A 101 4.95 -12.08 5.40
CA LEU A 101 5.96 -11.62 6.36
C LEU A 101 5.44 -11.66 7.81
N THR A 102 4.22 -11.20 8.03
CA THR A 102 3.69 -10.96 9.38
C THR A 102 2.75 -12.05 9.87
N ARG A 103 2.19 -12.85 8.99
CA ARG A 103 1.11 -13.82 9.28
C ARG A 103 -0.17 -13.15 9.78
N LYS A 104 -0.34 -11.86 9.51
CA LYS A 104 -1.54 -11.10 9.86
C LYS A 104 -2.26 -10.69 8.58
N ARG A 105 -3.59 -10.56 8.68
CA ARG A 105 -4.42 -10.15 7.55
C ARG A 105 -4.27 -8.66 7.27
N VAL A 106 -4.12 -8.31 5.99
CA VAL A 106 -4.23 -6.91 5.55
C VAL A 106 -5.71 -6.61 5.34
N LYS A 107 -6.28 -5.79 6.21
CA LYS A 107 -7.72 -5.44 6.16
C LYS A 107 -8.02 -4.26 5.25
N GLU A 108 -7.06 -3.38 5.01
CA GLU A 108 -7.23 -2.21 4.13
C GLU A 108 -5.96 -1.92 3.35
N LYS A 109 -6.16 -1.55 2.08
CA LYS A 109 -5.14 -1.03 1.18
C LYS A 109 -5.56 0.38 0.82
N ILE A 110 -4.73 1.36 1.13
CA ILE A 110 -5.06 2.78 0.99
C ILE A 110 -4.01 3.47 0.13
N ILE A 111 -4.46 4.23 -0.87
CA ILE A 111 -3.64 5.22 -1.55
C ILE A 111 -4.00 6.58 -0.99
N TYR A 112 -3.02 7.34 -0.51
CA TYR A 112 -3.23 8.75 -0.25
C TYR A 112 -2.77 9.56 -1.46
N SER A 113 -3.69 10.29 -2.07
CA SER A 113 -3.42 11.15 -3.21
C SER A 113 -3.16 12.58 -2.73
N PHE A 114 -1.94 13.08 -2.95
CA PHE A 114 -1.65 14.49 -2.67
C PHE A 114 -2.34 15.43 -3.68
N ALA A 115 -2.50 14.99 -4.92
CA ALA A 115 -3.20 15.78 -5.94
C ALA A 115 -4.68 15.98 -5.59
N LEU A 116 -5.35 14.91 -5.13
CA LEU A 116 -6.76 14.95 -4.78
C LEU A 116 -6.99 15.31 -3.30
N GLN A 117 -5.94 15.32 -2.49
CA GLN A 117 -5.97 15.59 -1.05
C GLN A 117 -6.97 14.67 -0.34
N ARG A 118 -6.92 13.36 -0.64
CA ARG A 118 -7.83 12.38 -0.05
C ARG A 118 -7.25 10.98 -0.03
N GLU A 119 -7.84 10.16 0.85
CA GLU A 119 -7.60 8.73 0.91
C GLU A 119 -8.48 8.01 -0.11
N ILE A 120 -7.90 6.98 -0.73
CA ILE A 120 -8.61 6.11 -1.66
C ILE A 120 -8.43 4.69 -1.14
N VAL A 121 -9.53 4.07 -0.69
CA VAL A 121 -9.53 2.70 -0.20
C VAL A 121 -9.76 1.77 -1.38
N LEU A 122 -8.89 0.79 -1.55
CA LEU A 122 -8.96 -0.18 -2.64
C LEU A 122 -9.77 -1.41 -2.27
#